data_c9601e8fcfb4de496b547a2d077671b3
#
_entry.id   c9601e8fcfb4de496b547a2d077671b3
#
_cell.length_a   1.000
_cell.length_b   1.000
_cell.length_c   1.000
_cell.angle_alpha   90.00
_cell.angle_beta   90.00
_cell.angle_gamma   90.00
#
_symmetry.space_group_name_H-M   'P 1'
#
loop_
_entity.id
_entity.type
_entity.pdbx_description
1 polymer ?
#
loop_
_entity_poly.entity_id
_entity_poly.type
_entity_poly.pdbx_seq_one_letter_code
_entity_poly.pdbx_strand_id
1 'polypeptide(L)'
;GKATKETVDALLGRPHPTADSAIERGPATPEDRFAELARLTSAYMDAPEEAMLRRAFEFARDAHAGQCRKSGEPFIIHPIEVGIILADLRMDAETITAALLHDTVEDTKVTAEEVERTFNPQVRALVEGVTKITRIEVESLTDEQAATIRKMFVAMSKDIRVIVIKLADRLHNMRTLAALREDRRIFKSRETLEIYAPIAHRLGINSIKWELEDLSFFYLEPNKYKQVSRMVTESRAEREKYLADVIAVLHEEMGKVGISAQIMGRPKHLYSIYQKMTKKGKGFSEIY
;
A
#
# COMPACT_ATOMS: atom_id res chain seq x y z
N GLY A 1 -10.16 -30.12 -17.11
CA GLY A 1 -10.03 -29.09 -18.13
C GLY A 1 -8.77 -28.30 -17.86
N LYS A 2 -8.03 -27.91 -18.87
CA LYS A 2 -6.81 -27.08 -18.72
C LYS A 2 -7.26 -25.72 -18.18
N ALA A 3 -6.69 -25.31 -17.05
CA ALA A 3 -6.90 -23.97 -16.53
C ALA A 3 -6.44 -22.94 -17.59
N THR A 4 -7.28 -21.98 -17.91
CA THR A 4 -6.92 -20.91 -18.86
C THR A 4 -5.94 -19.97 -18.19
N LYS A 5 -5.13 -19.23 -18.98
CA LYS A 5 -4.17 -18.25 -18.48
C LYS A 5 -4.83 -17.23 -17.53
N GLU A 6 -6.07 -16.81 -17.85
CA GLU A 6 -6.88 -15.93 -16.98
C GLU A 6 -7.20 -16.55 -15.61
N THR A 7 -7.43 -17.88 -15.54
CA THR A 7 -7.67 -18.58 -14.28
C THR A 7 -6.39 -18.67 -13.45
N VAL A 8 -5.24 -18.84 -14.08
CA VAL A 8 -3.92 -18.87 -13.42
C VAL A 8 -3.55 -17.47 -12.91
N ASP A 9 -3.75 -16.42 -13.71
CA ASP A 9 -3.49 -15.03 -13.32
C ASP A 9 -4.44 -14.58 -12.18
N ALA A 10 -5.69 -15.04 -12.16
CA ALA A 10 -6.63 -14.81 -11.07
C ALA A 10 -6.26 -15.56 -9.78
N LEU A 11 -5.66 -16.76 -9.89
CA LEU A 11 -5.22 -17.59 -8.76
C LEU A 11 -3.89 -17.11 -8.16
N LEU A 12 -3.03 -16.50 -8.97
CA LEU A 12 -1.73 -15.95 -8.53
C LEU A 12 -1.85 -14.58 -7.87
N GLY A 13 -3.05 -14.01 -7.82
CA GLY A 13 -3.29 -12.62 -7.44
C GLY A 13 -2.80 -11.67 -8.54
N ARG A 14 -3.25 -10.41 -8.51
CA ARG A 14 -2.69 -9.37 -9.40
C ARG A 14 -1.19 -9.34 -9.19
N PRO A 15 -0.35 -9.33 -10.25
CA PRO A 15 1.07 -9.14 -10.07
C PRO A 15 1.25 -7.86 -9.25
N HIS A 16 1.90 -7.98 -8.09
CA HIS A 16 2.27 -6.78 -7.33
C HIS A 16 3.06 -5.89 -8.30
N PRO A 17 2.74 -4.61 -8.38
CA PRO A 17 3.51 -3.71 -9.21
C PRO A 17 4.98 -3.86 -8.78
N THR A 18 5.82 -4.31 -9.69
CA THR A 18 7.26 -4.17 -9.50
C THR A 18 7.56 -2.68 -9.43
N ALA A 19 8.68 -2.29 -8.82
CA ALA A 19 9.07 -0.87 -8.81
C ALA A 19 9.03 -0.26 -10.22
N ASP A 20 9.31 -1.06 -11.26
CA ASP A 20 9.25 -0.66 -12.67
C ASP A 20 7.79 -0.47 -13.16
N SER A 21 6.83 -1.30 -12.76
CA SER A 21 5.43 -1.18 -13.18
C SER A 21 4.65 -0.09 -12.45
N ALA A 22 5.10 0.36 -11.28
CA ALA A 22 4.53 1.52 -10.60
C ALA A 22 4.85 2.84 -11.32
N ILE A 23 5.94 2.85 -12.12
CA ILE A 23 6.41 4.01 -12.88
C ILE A 23 5.66 4.14 -14.24
N GLU A 24 5.09 3.06 -14.78
CA GLU A 24 4.52 2.99 -16.13
C GLU A 24 3.04 3.37 -16.26
N ARG A 25 2.35 3.76 -15.18
CA ARG A 25 0.97 4.26 -15.30
C ARG A 25 1.00 5.64 -15.96
N GLY A 26 0.48 5.73 -17.19
CA GLY A 26 0.34 6.98 -17.94
C GLY A 26 -0.45 8.06 -17.18
N PRO A 27 -0.43 9.33 -17.64
CA PRO A 27 -1.09 10.44 -16.96
C PRO A 27 -2.61 10.20 -16.92
N ALA A 28 -3.11 9.78 -15.75
CA ALA A 28 -4.55 9.66 -15.50
C ALA A 28 -5.05 10.95 -14.86
N THR A 29 -6.26 11.38 -15.22
CA THR A 29 -6.89 12.53 -14.59
C THR A 29 -7.34 12.19 -13.16
N PRO A 30 -7.56 13.18 -12.28
CA PRO A 30 -8.15 12.95 -10.97
C PRO A 30 -9.49 12.21 -11.05
N GLU A 31 -10.29 12.53 -12.05
CA GLU A 31 -11.59 11.90 -12.32
C GLU A 31 -11.45 10.43 -12.68
N ASP A 32 -10.48 10.07 -13.52
CA ASP A 32 -10.20 8.66 -13.88
C ASP A 32 -9.79 7.86 -12.65
N ARG A 33 -8.94 8.43 -11.78
CA ARG A 33 -8.51 7.77 -10.55
C ARG A 33 -9.64 7.65 -9.54
N PHE A 34 -10.47 8.67 -9.41
CA PHE A 34 -11.65 8.57 -8.55
C PHE A 34 -12.67 7.55 -9.08
N ALA A 35 -12.85 7.44 -10.40
CA ALA A 35 -13.70 6.41 -11.01
C ALA A 35 -13.17 4.99 -10.68
N GLU A 36 -11.85 4.78 -10.65
CA GLU A 36 -11.25 3.51 -10.21
C GLU A 36 -11.57 3.24 -8.73
N LEU A 37 -11.41 4.23 -7.84
CA LEU A 37 -11.78 4.11 -6.43
C LEU A 37 -13.25 3.75 -6.27
N ALA A 38 -14.16 4.49 -6.92
CA ALA A 38 -15.61 4.25 -6.87
C ALA A 38 -15.97 2.83 -7.34
N ARG A 39 -15.35 2.34 -8.42
CA ARG A 39 -15.55 0.97 -8.90
C ARG A 39 -15.11 -0.09 -7.87
N LEU A 40 -14.03 0.14 -7.14
CA LEU A 40 -13.55 -0.80 -6.11
C LEU A 40 -14.48 -0.82 -4.90
N THR A 41 -14.96 0.36 -4.49
CA THR A 41 -15.82 0.50 -3.30
C THR A 41 -17.25 0.05 -3.54
N SER A 42 -17.80 0.22 -4.76
CA SER A 42 -19.16 -0.24 -5.13
C SER A 42 -19.38 -1.75 -4.96
N ALA A 43 -18.31 -2.52 -4.84
CA ALA A 43 -18.41 -3.95 -4.58
C ALA A 43 -18.81 -4.30 -3.12
N TYR A 44 -18.80 -3.33 -2.18
CA TYR A 44 -19.04 -3.59 -0.76
C TYR A 44 -19.61 -2.40 0.03
N MET A 45 -19.76 -1.22 -0.57
CA MET A 45 -20.36 -0.02 0.04
C MET A 45 -21.78 0.21 -0.48
N ASP A 46 -22.61 0.85 0.34
CA ASP A 46 -23.94 1.27 -0.05
C ASP A 46 -23.95 2.68 -0.69
N ALA A 47 -25.10 3.10 -1.22
CA ALA A 47 -25.23 4.39 -1.92
C ALA A 47 -24.93 5.62 -1.04
N PRO A 48 -25.32 5.71 0.24
CA PRO A 48 -24.92 6.75 1.17
C PRO A 48 -23.40 6.84 1.37
N GLU A 49 -22.72 5.70 1.50
CA GLU A 49 -21.27 5.61 1.67
C GLU A 49 -20.54 6.08 0.41
N GLU A 50 -20.98 5.62 -0.77
CA GLU A 50 -20.44 6.09 -2.06
C GLU A 50 -20.64 7.60 -2.26
N ALA A 51 -21.79 8.14 -1.84
CA ALA A 51 -22.04 9.58 -1.90
C ALA A 51 -21.12 10.37 -0.96
N MET A 52 -20.77 9.80 0.20
CA MET A 52 -19.79 10.40 1.12
C MET A 52 -18.40 10.47 0.50
N LEU A 53 -17.93 9.39 -0.14
CA LEU A 53 -16.64 9.37 -0.84
C LEU A 53 -16.59 10.40 -1.98
N ARG A 54 -17.65 10.52 -2.75
CA ARG A 54 -17.74 11.52 -3.84
C ARG A 54 -17.63 12.94 -3.29
N ARG A 55 -18.36 13.27 -2.23
CA ARG A 55 -18.27 14.59 -1.57
C ARG A 55 -16.86 14.85 -1.04
N ALA A 56 -16.19 13.82 -0.47
CA ALA A 56 -14.83 13.94 0.03
C ALA A 56 -13.82 14.21 -1.09
N PHE A 57 -13.96 13.53 -2.23
CA PHE A 57 -13.14 13.79 -3.42
C PHE A 57 -13.32 15.22 -3.92
N GLU A 58 -14.57 15.68 -4.10
CA GLU A 58 -14.87 17.04 -4.58
C GLU A 58 -14.31 18.09 -3.61
N PHE A 59 -14.52 17.90 -2.32
CA PHE A 59 -14.01 18.78 -1.27
C PHE A 59 -12.47 18.86 -1.27
N ALA A 60 -11.78 17.71 -1.32
CA ALA A 60 -10.32 17.66 -1.34
C ALA A 60 -9.75 18.23 -2.64
N ARG A 61 -10.38 17.93 -3.80
CA ARG A 61 -9.98 18.49 -5.10
C ARG A 61 -10.03 20.01 -5.09
N ASP A 62 -11.11 20.58 -4.58
CA ASP A 62 -11.31 22.04 -4.55
C ASP A 62 -10.34 22.69 -3.53
N ALA A 63 -10.08 22.04 -2.39
CA ALA A 63 -9.12 22.51 -1.39
C ALA A 63 -7.68 22.54 -1.93
N HIS A 64 -7.28 21.55 -2.75
CA HIS A 64 -5.95 21.45 -3.36
C HIS A 64 -5.88 22.05 -4.77
N ALA A 65 -6.86 22.86 -5.18
CA ALA A 65 -6.88 23.45 -6.52
C ALA A 65 -5.59 24.23 -6.83
N GLY A 66 -4.97 23.91 -7.95
CA GLY A 66 -3.70 24.54 -8.39
C GLY A 66 -2.44 24.01 -7.70
N GLN A 67 -2.54 23.09 -6.76
CA GLN A 67 -1.37 22.46 -6.14
C GLN A 67 -0.89 21.27 -7.00
N CYS A 68 0.44 21.15 -7.14
CA CYS A 68 1.08 20.01 -7.81
C CYS A 68 2.13 19.37 -6.90
N ARG A 69 2.33 18.06 -7.07
CA ARG A 69 3.43 17.33 -6.44
C ARG A 69 4.76 17.61 -7.13
N LYS A 70 5.87 17.19 -6.52
CA LYS A 70 7.21 17.27 -7.13
C LYS A 70 7.34 16.47 -8.42
N SER A 71 6.49 15.48 -8.64
CA SER A 71 6.34 14.75 -9.90
C SER A 71 5.67 15.53 -11.02
N GLY A 72 5.05 16.69 -10.70
CA GLY A 72 4.30 17.53 -11.64
C GLY A 72 2.83 17.18 -11.78
N GLU A 73 2.36 16.09 -11.18
CA GLU A 73 0.95 15.70 -11.18
C GLU A 73 0.09 16.55 -10.20
N PRO A 74 -1.23 16.71 -10.44
CA PRO A 74 -2.14 17.35 -9.49
C PRO A 74 -2.06 16.70 -8.11
N PHE A 75 -2.02 17.51 -7.04
CA PHE A 75 -1.83 17.02 -5.67
C PHE A 75 -2.91 16.00 -5.27
N ILE A 76 -4.15 16.23 -5.69
CA ILE A 76 -5.30 15.38 -5.36
C ILE A 76 -5.13 13.89 -5.80
N ILE A 77 -4.27 13.59 -6.76
CA ILE A 77 -3.99 12.21 -7.19
C ILE A 77 -3.50 11.37 -5.99
N HIS A 78 -2.66 11.96 -5.13
CA HIS A 78 -2.13 11.27 -3.98
C HIS A 78 -3.21 10.77 -2.99
N PRO A 79 -4.10 11.61 -2.46
CA PRO A 79 -5.17 11.14 -1.58
C PRO A 79 -6.08 10.09 -2.23
N ILE A 80 -6.34 10.19 -3.54
CA ILE A 80 -7.13 9.19 -4.26
C ILE A 80 -6.40 7.84 -4.29
N GLU A 81 -5.11 7.82 -4.61
CA GLU A 81 -4.30 6.59 -4.62
C GLU A 81 -4.20 5.96 -3.22
N VAL A 82 -4.11 6.77 -2.16
CA VAL A 82 -4.21 6.27 -0.78
C VAL A 82 -5.58 5.63 -0.53
N GLY A 83 -6.65 6.25 -1.01
CA GLY A 83 -8.01 5.70 -0.96
C GLY A 83 -8.13 4.36 -1.70
N ILE A 84 -7.52 4.23 -2.88
CA ILE A 84 -7.49 2.98 -3.67
C ILE A 84 -6.78 1.86 -2.88
N ILE A 85 -5.63 2.15 -2.26
CA ILE A 85 -4.93 1.17 -1.41
C ILE A 85 -5.82 0.69 -0.26
N LEU A 86 -6.58 1.60 0.36
CA LEU A 86 -7.50 1.27 1.44
C LEU A 86 -8.73 0.51 0.96
N ALA A 87 -9.24 0.82 -0.23
CA ALA A 87 -10.33 0.09 -0.86
C ALA A 87 -9.95 -1.36 -1.20
N ASP A 88 -8.72 -1.61 -1.63
CA ASP A 88 -8.19 -2.97 -1.83
C ASP A 88 -8.12 -3.75 -0.49
N LEU A 89 -7.98 -3.07 0.63
CA LEU A 89 -8.08 -3.64 1.98
C LEU A 89 -9.52 -3.72 2.51
N ARG A 90 -10.53 -3.31 1.72
CA ARG A 90 -11.95 -3.23 2.09
C ARG A 90 -12.20 -2.43 3.38
N MET A 91 -11.53 -1.29 3.51
CA MET A 91 -11.76 -0.39 4.64
C MET A 91 -13.12 0.32 4.52
N ASP A 92 -13.66 0.73 5.66
CA ASP A 92 -14.94 1.44 5.77
C ASP A 92 -14.90 2.83 5.11
N ALA A 93 -16.09 3.40 4.86
CA ALA A 93 -16.26 4.67 4.16
C ALA A 93 -15.63 5.85 4.92
N GLU A 94 -15.70 5.88 6.25
CA GLU A 94 -15.06 6.91 7.07
C GLU A 94 -13.54 6.89 6.95
N THR A 95 -12.95 5.70 6.91
CA THR A 95 -11.50 5.53 6.75
C THR A 95 -11.03 6.04 5.38
N ILE A 96 -11.73 5.68 4.31
CA ILE A 96 -11.39 6.13 2.96
C ILE A 96 -11.67 7.62 2.80
N THR A 97 -12.77 8.14 3.36
CA THR A 97 -13.06 9.58 3.42
C THR A 97 -11.93 10.34 4.14
N ALA A 98 -11.51 9.86 5.31
CA ALA A 98 -10.39 10.47 6.03
C ALA A 98 -9.09 10.43 5.22
N ALA A 99 -8.85 9.38 4.44
CA ALA A 99 -7.70 9.29 3.56
C ALA A 99 -7.76 10.29 2.39
N LEU A 100 -8.94 10.52 1.81
CA LEU A 100 -9.11 11.57 0.79
C LEU A 100 -8.85 12.98 1.35
N LEU A 101 -9.08 13.19 2.65
CA LEU A 101 -9.00 14.48 3.33
C LEU A 101 -7.72 14.67 4.17
N HIS A 102 -6.84 13.66 4.30
CA HIS A 102 -5.79 13.65 5.33
C HIS A 102 -4.80 14.83 5.22
N ASP A 103 -4.51 15.30 4.01
CA ASP A 103 -3.61 16.41 3.76
C ASP A 103 -4.34 17.77 3.69
N THR A 104 -5.68 17.81 3.62
CA THR A 104 -6.43 19.06 3.45
C THR A 104 -6.24 20.00 4.63
N VAL A 105 -6.24 19.48 5.86
CA VAL A 105 -6.07 20.28 7.10
C VAL A 105 -4.61 20.71 7.31
N GLU A 106 -3.64 19.96 6.75
CA GLU A 106 -2.22 20.27 6.88
C GLU A 106 -1.73 21.25 5.81
N ASP A 107 -2.15 21.04 4.56
CA ASP A 107 -1.59 21.69 3.38
C ASP A 107 -2.51 22.78 2.78
N THR A 108 -3.70 23.01 3.36
CA THR A 108 -4.64 24.02 2.87
C THR A 108 -5.18 24.90 4.00
N LYS A 109 -6.20 25.71 3.71
CA LYS A 109 -6.88 26.57 4.69
C LYS A 109 -8.06 25.86 5.41
N VAL A 110 -8.33 24.60 5.06
CA VAL A 110 -9.42 23.83 5.65
C VAL A 110 -9.13 23.55 7.12
N THR A 111 -10.11 23.76 7.99
CA THR A 111 -9.99 23.47 9.41
C THR A 111 -10.59 22.11 9.77
N ALA A 112 -10.15 21.54 10.90
CA ALA A 112 -10.72 20.29 11.41
C ALA A 112 -12.21 20.40 11.75
N GLU A 113 -12.65 21.59 12.21
CA GLU A 113 -14.05 21.91 12.48
C GLU A 113 -14.89 21.92 11.20
N GLU A 114 -14.31 22.36 10.09
CA GLU A 114 -14.97 22.35 8.80
C GLU A 114 -15.15 20.91 8.27
N VAL A 115 -14.13 20.05 8.45
CA VAL A 115 -14.22 18.62 8.15
C VAL A 115 -15.34 17.96 8.99
N GLU A 116 -15.42 18.24 10.30
CA GLU A 116 -16.46 17.69 11.16
C GLU A 116 -17.86 18.10 10.70
N ARG A 117 -18.06 19.39 10.41
CA ARG A 117 -19.35 19.94 9.99
C ARG A 117 -19.81 19.39 8.64
N THR A 118 -18.86 19.15 7.71
CA THR A 118 -19.16 18.68 6.35
C THR A 118 -19.39 17.18 6.29
N PHE A 119 -18.69 16.43 7.12
CA PHE A 119 -18.74 14.96 7.15
C PHE A 119 -19.28 14.45 8.49
N ASN A 120 -18.42 14.17 9.44
CA ASN A 120 -18.81 13.76 10.80
C ASN A 120 -17.61 13.86 11.79
N PRO A 121 -17.85 13.72 13.11
CA PRO A 121 -16.80 13.76 14.14
C PRO A 121 -15.75 12.63 13.99
N GLN A 122 -16.14 11.48 13.42
CA GLN A 122 -15.26 10.32 13.25
C GLN A 122 -14.23 10.57 12.15
N VAL A 123 -14.65 11.11 11.01
CA VAL A 123 -13.75 11.53 9.93
C VAL A 123 -12.77 12.59 10.42
N ARG A 124 -13.25 13.63 11.18
CA ARG A 124 -12.38 14.61 11.82
C ARG A 124 -11.31 13.95 12.69
N ALA A 125 -11.72 13.06 13.58
CA ALA A 125 -10.80 12.40 14.51
C ALA A 125 -9.70 11.59 13.79
N LEU A 126 -10.05 10.91 12.69
CA LEU A 126 -9.10 10.18 11.86
C LEU A 126 -8.11 11.13 11.16
N VAL A 127 -8.59 12.20 10.51
CA VAL A 127 -7.75 13.21 9.85
C VAL A 127 -6.79 13.85 10.84
N GLU A 128 -7.28 14.34 12.01
CA GLU A 128 -6.40 14.88 13.06
C GLU A 128 -5.38 13.87 13.56
N GLY A 129 -5.77 12.60 13.67
CA GLY A 129 -4.87 11.51 14.07
C GLY A 129 -3.71 11.33 13.11
N VAL A 130 -3.99 11.31 11.82
CA VAL A 130 -2.97 11.19 10.75
C VAL A 130 -2.06 12.42 10.73
N THR A 131 -2.62 13.65 10.77
CA THR A 131 -1.87 14.91 10.80
C THR A 131 -0.92 14.97 12.00
N LYS A 132 -1.36 14.54 13.19
CA LYS A 132 -0.50 14.49 14.39
C LYS A 132 0.70 13.59 14.22
N ILE A 133 0.53 12.41 13.57
CA ILE A 133 1.67 11.51 13.29
C ILE A 133 2.63 12.19 12.32
N THR A 134 2.15 12.79 11.25
CA THR A 134 2.97 13.45 10.23
C THR A 134 3.81 14.59 10.81
N ARG A 135 3.23 15.49 11.60
CA ARG A 135 3.97 16.59 12.24
C ARG A 135 5.11 16.13 13.12
N ILE A 136 4.96 15.01 13.76
CA ILE A 136 5.94 14.42 14.66
C ILE A 136 7.12 13.81 13.88
N GLU A 137 6.89 13.26 12.69
CA GLU A 137 7.97 12.80 11.79
C GLU A 137 8.92 13.93 11.38
N VAL A 138 8.42 15.17 11.31
CA VAL A 138 9.19 16.35 10.89
C VAL A 138 10.05 16.92 12.03
N GLU A 139 9.65 16.75 13.29
CA GLU A 139 10.26 17.43 14.43
C GLU A 139 11.44 16.69 15.09
N SER A 140 11.67 15.41 14.80
CA SER A 140 12.65 14.60 15.53
C SER A 140 13.75 13.99 14.66
N LEU A 141 14.86 14.70 14.51
CA LEU A 141 16.00 14.28 13.70
C LEU A 141 17.14 13.52 14.45
N THR A 142 17.07 13.28 15.77
CA THR A 142 18.16 12.68 16.53
C THR A 142 17.83 11.53 17.50
N ASP A 143 16.54 11.37 17.89
CA ASP A 143 16.07 10.21 18.69
C ASP A 143 14.87 9.51 18.02
N GLU A 144 14.89 9.46 16.70
CA GLU A 144 13.72 9.43 15.81
C GLU A 144 12.95 8.13 15.81
N GLN A 145 13.62 7.00 15.78
CA GLN A 145 12.93 5.71 15.59
C GLN A 145 12.08 5.34 16.80
N ALA A 146 12.61 5.49 17.99
CA ALA A 146 11.89 5.17 19.22
C ALA A 146 10.72 6.15 19.47
N ALA A 147 10.89 7.43 19.15
CA ALA A 147 9.84 8.45 19.27
C ALA A 147 8.73 8.20 18.26
N THR A 148 9.04 7.95 16.99
CA THR A 148 8.07 7.64 15.93
C THR A 148 7.29 6.37 16.26
N ILE A 149 7.96 5.30 16.66
CA ILE A 149 7.31 4.04 17.08
C ILE A 149 6.38 4.28 18.27
N ARG A 150 6.85 4.98 19.33
CA ARG A 150 6.03 5.24 20.52
C ARG A 150 4.76 6.02 20.19
N LYS A 151 4.85 6.99 19.29
CA LYS A 151 3.72 7.85 18.90
C LYS A 151 2.74 7.13 17.98
N MET A 152 3.23 6.26 17.09
CA MET A 152 2.37 5.34 16.37
C MET A 152 1.59 4.43 17.33
N PHE A 153 2.23 3.90 18.39
CA PHE A 153 1.52 3.12 19.41
C PHE A 153 0.47 3.94 20.18
N VAL A 154 0.75 5.19 20.49
CA VAL A 154 -0.23 6.10 21.12
C VAL A 154 -1.42 6.39 20.18
N ALA A 155 -1.17 6.59 18.88
CA ALA A 155 -2.24 6.76 17.90
C ALA A 155 -3.06 5.47 17.72
N MET A 156 -2.40 4.31 17.67
CA MET A 156 -3.06 2.99 17.62
C MET A 156 -3.97 2.75 18.83
N SER A 157 -3.61 3.26 20.01
CA SER A 157 -4.44 3.09 21.21
C SER A 157 -5.76 3.84 21.14
N LYS A 158 -5.88 4.84 20.26
CA LYS A 158 -7.11 5.63 20.07
C LYS A 158 -7.96 5.05 18.93
N ASP A 159 -7.39 4.87 17.76
CA ASP A 159 -8.05 4.26 16.61
C ASP A 159 -6.99 3.68 15.66
N ILE A 160 -7.04 2.36 15.45
CA ILE A 160 -6.08 1.64 14.60
C ILE A 160 -6.13 2.11 13.14
N ARG A 161 -7.28 2.63 12.68
CA ARG A 161 -7.46 3.10 11.30
C ARG A 161 -6.51 4.23 10.93
N VAL A 162 -6.12 5.06 11.91
CA VAL A 162 -5.13 6.13 11.72
C VAL A 162 -3.81 5.56 11.20
N ILE A 163 -3.35 4.43 11.76
CA ILE A 163 -2.11 3.79 11.31
C ILE A 163 -2.29 3.11 9.95
N VAL A 164 -3.46 2.54 9.69
CA VAL A 164 -3.75 1.91 8.39
C VAL A 164 -3.71 2.97 7.28
N ILE A 165 -4.31 4.15 7.51
CA ILE A 165 -4.23 5.29 6.58
C ILE A 165 -2.76 5.70 6.39
N LYS A 166 -1.99 5.84 7.48
CA LYS A 166 -0.58 6.25 7.40
C LYS A 166 0.30 5.22 6.68
N LEU A 167 0.01 3.93 6.80
CA LEU A 167 0.70 2.89 6.03
C LEU A 167 0.37 2.97 4.54
N ALA A 168 -0.87 3.25 4.17
CA ALA A 168 -1.29 3.44 2.79
C ALA A 168 -0.67 4.72 2.18
N ASP A 169 -0.65 5.83 2.94
CA ASP A 169 0.07 7.06 2.58
C ASP A 169 1.56 6.79 2.33
N ARG A 170 2.23 6.12 3.28
CA ARG A 170 3.64 5.74 3.12
C ARG A 170 3.86 4.87 1.89
N LEU A 171 2.99 3.92 1.62
CA LEU A 171 3.10 3.06 0.44
C LEU A 171 3.01 3.86 -0.85
N HIS A 172 2.04 4.78 -0.99
CA HIS A 172 1.97 5.62 -2.18
C HIS A 172 3.17 6.56 -2.30
N ASN A 173 3.66 7.13 -1.19
CA ASN A 173 4.88 7.93 -1.18
C ASN A 173 6.11 7.12 -1.64
N MET A 174 6.20 5.84 -1.28
CA MET A 174 7.26 4.96 -1.76
C MET A 174 7.16 4.63 -3.25
N ARG A 175 5.94 4.47 -3.79
CA ARG A 175 5.68 4.27 -5.23
C ARG A 175 6.13 5.47 -6.07
N THR A 176 6.01 6.67 -5.52
CA THR A 176 6.38 7.94 -6.20
C THR A 176 7.73 8.51 -5.78
N LEU A 177 8.54 7.73 -5.07
CA LEU A 177 9.78 8.17 -4.44
C LEU A 177 10.86 8.62 -5.45
N ALA A 178 10.78 8.16 -6.70
CA ALA A 178 11.71 8.50 -7.78
C ALA A 178 11.83 10.02 -8.02
N ALA A 179 10.77 10.79 -7.76
CA ALA A 179 10.76 12.25 -7.91
C ALA A 179 11.63 13.00 -6.86
N LEU A 180 12.12 12.30 -5.83
CA LEU A 180 12.96 12.88 -4.79
C LEU A 180 14.45 12.74 -5.12
N ARG A 181 15.29 13.60 -4.50
CA ARG A 181 16.75 13.48 -4.53
C ARG A 181 17.21 12.17 -3.88
N GLU A 182 18.37 11.68 -4.30
CA GLU A 182 18.92 10.40 -3.86
C GLU A 182 19.06 10.27 -2.34
N ASP A 183 19.59 11.31 -1.67
CA ASP A 183 19.74 11.36 -0.22
C ASP A 183 18.41 11.15 0.51
N ARG A 184 17.35 11.80 0.01
CA ARG A 184 15.99 11.65 0.54
C ARG A 184 15.37 10.30 0.24
N ARG A 185 15.64 9.73 -0.96
CA ARG A 185 15.18 8.37 -1.29
C ARG A 185 15.76 7.33 -0.33
N ILE A 186 17.08 7.40 -0.10
CA ILE A 186 17.77 6.49 0.83
C ILE A 186 17.21 6.64 2.25
N PHE A 187 17.08 7.88 2.76
CA PHE A 187 16.55 8.13 4.08
C PHE A 187 15.13 7.55 4.25
N LYS A 188 14.20 7.90 3.34
CA LYS A 188 12.81 7.44 3.39
C LYS A 188 12.68 5.92 3.22
N SER A 189 13.53 5.29 2.42
CA SER A 189 13.54 3.84 2.25
C SER A 189 14.02 3.12 3.52
N ARG A 190 15.04 3.66 4.20
CA ARG A 190 15.51 3.11 5.47
C ARG A 190 14.46 3.23 6.56
N GLU A 191 13.88 4.42 6.74
CA GLU A 191 12.77 4.65 7.67
C GLU A 191 11.59 3.69 7.41
N THR A 192 11.24 3.50 6.15
CA THR A 192 10.16 2.59 5.74
C THR A 192 10.47 1.14 6.13
N LEU A 193 11.69 0.68 5.87
CA LEU A 193 12.10 -0.69 6.16
C LEU A 193 12.22 -0.97 7.67
N GLU A 194 12.66 0.03 8.45
CA GLU A 194 12.92 -0.11 9.88
C GLU A 194 11.69 0.15 10.77
N ILE A 195 10.72 0.95 10.29
CA ILE A 195 9.56 1.37 11.09
C ILE A 195 8.25 0.86 10.47
N TYR A 196 7.95 1.26 9.23
CA TYR A 196 6.61 1.05 8.64
C TYR A 196 6.36 -0.41 8.26
N ALA A 197 7.32 -1.08 7.63
CA ALA A 197 7.18 -2.48 7.25
C ALA A 197 7.01 -3.41 8.48
N PRO A 198 7.75 -3.26 9.59
CA PRO A 198 7.48 -3.99 10.84
C PRO A 198 6.11 -3.72 11.45
N ILE A 199 5.59 -2.48 11.37
CA ILE A 199 4.24 -2.15 11.85
C ILE A 199 3.19 -2.85 10.99
N ALA A 200 3.28 -2.75 9.66
CA ALA A 200 2.40 -3.46 8.74
C ALA A 200 2.41 -4.98 9.00
N HIS A 201 3.58 -5.54 9.30
CA HIS A 201 3.71 -6.95 9.66
C HIS A 201 2.96 -7.30 10.94
N ARG A 202 3.09 -6.50 12.00
CA ARG A 202 2.40 -6.73 13.29
C ARG A 202 0.88 -6.61 13.16
N LEU A 203 0.40 -5.74 12.28
CA LEU A 203 -1.02 -5.59 11.97
C LEU A 203 -1.56 -6.67 11.01
N GLY A 204 -0.69 -7.55 10.49
CA GLY A 204 -1.09 -8.58 9.54
C GLY A 204 -1.36 -8.08 8.13
N ILE A 205 -1.10 -6.79 7.82
CA ILE A 205 -1.34 -6.18 6.51
C ILE A 205 -0.16 -6.54 5.58
N ASN A 206 -0.12 -7.80 5.21
CA ASN A 206 1.03 -8.35 4.48
C ASN A 206 1.20 -7.75 3.08
N SER A 207 0.12 -7.38 2.39
CA SER A 207 0.18 -6.74 1.07
C SER A 207 0.99 -5.44 1.12
N ILE A 208 0.68 -4.56 2.06
CA ILE A 208 1.44 -3.31 2.27
C ILE A 208 2.88 -3.60 2.71
N LYS A 209 3.05 -4.51 3.69
CA LYS A 209 4.38 -4.86 4.20
C LYS A 209 5.34 -5.25 3.07
N TRP A 210 4.93 -6.19 2.23
CA TRP A 210 5.82 -6.73 1.20
C TRP A 210 6.18 -5.70 0.14
N GLU A 211 5.24 -4.88 -0.27
CA GLU A 211 5.51 -3.83 -1.24
C GLU A 211 6.42 -2.74 -0.65
N LEU A 212 6.21 -2.36 0.61
CA LEU A 212 7.12 -1.45 1.33
C LEU A 212 8.54 -2.01 1.42
N GLU A 213 8.68 -3.31 1.73
CA GLU A 213 9.97 -3.98 1.78
C GLU A 213 10.66 -4.02 0.42
N ASP A 214 9.95 -4.40 -0.65
CA ASP A 214 10.51 -4.51 -2.00
C ASP A 214 10.88 -3.14 -2.59
N LEU A 215 10.05 -2.10 -2.40
CA LEU A 215 10.37 -0.74 -2.80
C LEU A 215 11.57 -0.17 -2.03
N SER A 216 11.64 -0.43 -0.74
CA SER A 216 12.80 -0.01 0.07
C SER A 216 14.08 -0.72 -0.38
N PHE A 217 14.00 -2.01 -0.66
CA PHE A 217 15.11 -2.80 -1.18
C PHE A 217 15.62 -2.29 -2.52
N PHE A 218 14.70 -1.91 -3.42
CA PHE A 218 15.03 -1.32 -4.71
C PHE A 218 15.92 -0.07 -4.60
N TYR A 219 15.59 0.83 -3.66
CA TYR A 219 16.36 2.08 -3.48
C TYR A 219 17.61 1.92 -2.62
N LEU A 220 17.61 1.03 -1.63
CA LEU A 220 18.74 0.83 -0.72
C LEU A 220 19.85 -0.03 -1.34
N GLU A 221 19.50 -1.06 -2.09
CA GLU A 221 20.43 -2.06 -2.61
C GLU A 221 20.12 -2.39 -4.10
N PRO A 222 20.18 -1.42 -5.02
CA PRO A 222 19.69 -1.55 -6.39
C PRO A 222 20.36 -2.69 -7.16
N ASN A 223 21.65 -2.94 -6.93
CA ASN A 223 22.37 -4.03 -7.59
C ASN A 223 21.89 -5.42 -7.12
N LYS A 224 21.69 -5.57 -5.82
CA LYS A 224 21.18 -6.82 -5.23
C LYS A 224 19.71 -7.06 -5.61
N TYR A 225 18.91 -5.99 -5.65
CA TYR A 225 17.53 -6.04 -6.14
C TYR A 225 17.48 -6.58 -7.58
N LYS A 226 18.26 -5.99 -8.51
CA LYS A 226 18.35 -6.45 -9.90
C LYS A 226 18.79 -7.91 -10.00
N GLN A 227 19.78 -8.33 -9.21
CA GLN A 227 20.26 -9.72 -9.19
C GLN A 227 19.16 -10.69 -8.77
N VAL A 228 18.47 -10.42 -7.64
CA VAL A 228 17.38 -11.28 -7.14
C VAL A 228 16.20 -11.28 -8.10
N SER A 229 15.80 -10.11 -8.62
CA SER A 229 14.73 -9.96 -9.59
C SER A 229 14.99 -10.81 -10.86
N ARG A 230 16.21 -10.78 -11.38
CA ARG A 230 16.61 -11.60 -12.54
C ARG A 230 16.47 -13.11 -12.24
N MET A 231 17.02 -13.59 -11.12
CA MET A 231 16.91 -14.98 -10.71
C MET A 231 15.46 -15.45 -10.55
N VAL A 232 14.60 -14.58 -9.99
CA VAL A 232 13.17 -14.84 -9.84
C VAL A 232 12.47 -14.90 -11.20
N THR A 233 12.82 -14.02 -12.13
CA THR A 233 12.24 -14.00 -13.48
C THR A 233 12.65 -15.25 -14.29
N GLU A 234 13.92 -15.65 -14.23
CA GLU A 234 14.44 -16.83 -14.93
C GLU A 234 13.78 -18.14 -14.47
N SER A 235 13.39 -18.24 -13.20
CA SER A 235 12.71 -19.42 -12.65
C SER A 235 11.16 -19.33 -12.63
N ARG A 236 10.59 -18.30 -13.24
CA ARG A 236 9.14 -18.02 -13.16
C ARG A 236 8.27 -19.16 -13.73
N ALA A 237 8.61 -19.66 -14.92
CA ALA A 237 7.82 -20.69 -15.60
C ALA A 237 7.79 -22.02 -14.82
N GLU A 238 8.93 -22.43 -14.25
CA GLU A 238 9.02 -23.64 -13.42
C GLU A 238 8.17 -23.53 -12.15
N ARG A 239 8.14 -22.35 -11.54
CA ARG A 239 7.36 -22.10 -10.33
C ARG A 239 5.86 -22.02 -10.58
N GLU A 240 5.44 -21.37 -11.66
CA GLU A 240 4.03 -21.33 -12.06
C GLU A 240 3.51 -22.74 -12.28
N LYS A 241 4.31 -23.59 -12.95
CA LYS A 241 3.98 -25.00 -13.12
C LYS A 241 3.90 -25.74 -11.79
N TYR A 242 4.92 -25.61 -10.93
CA TYR A 242 4.93 -26.25 -9.60
C TYR A 242 3.74 -25.83 -8.73
N LEU A 243 3.42 -24.54 -8.70
CA LEU A 243 2.25 -24.03 -7.94
C LEU A 243 0.95 -24.61 -8.50
N ALA A 244 0.79 -24.66 -9.81
CA ALA A 244 -0.40 -25.26 -10.45
C ALA A 244 -0.55 -26.75 -10.09
N ASP A 245 0.54 -27.52 -10.11
CA ASP A 245 0.56 -28.93 -9.74
C ASP A 245 0.19 -29.12 -8.26
N VAL A 246 0.78 -28.32 -7.36
CA VAL A 246 0.46 -28.38 -5.90
C VAL A 246 -0.99 -28.01 -5.64
N ILE A 247 -1.52 -26.96 -6.26
CA ILE A 247 -2.91 -26.54 -6.12
C ILE A 247 -3.86 -27.64 -6.59
N ALA A 248 -3.55 -28.29 -7.72
CA ALA A 248 -4.35 -29.40 -8.23
C ALA A 248 -4.42 -30.58 -7.26
N VAL A 249 -3.27 -30.98 -6.71
CA VAL A 249 -3.20 -32.06 -5.69
C VAL A 249 -4.00 -31.71 -4.43
N LEU A 250 -3.86 -30.47 -3.94
CA LEU A 250 -4.61 -30.03 -2.75
C LEU A 250 -6.12 -30.01 -3.02
N HIS A 251 -6.58 -29.56 -4.18
CA HIS A 251 -7.99 -29.60 -4.55
C HIS A 251 -8.53 -31.04 -4.60
N GLU A 252 -7.76 -31.97 -5.16
CA GLU A 252 -8.13 -33.38 -5.21
C GLU A 252 -8.24 -33.98 -3.81
N GLU A 253 -7.24 -33.80 -2.94
CA GLU A 253 -7.23 -34.34 -1.58
C GLU A 253 -8.35 -33.72 -0.71
N MET A 254 -8.60 -32.42 -0.82
CA MET A 254 -9.71 -31.77 -0.09
C MET A 254 -11.07 -32.24 -0.61
N GLY A 255 -11.20 -32.48 -1.91
CA GLY A 255 -12.41 -33.03 -2.51
C GLY A 255 -12.74 -34.44 -2.00
N LYS A 256 -11.72 -35.31 -1.75
CA LYS A 256 -11.90 -36.65 -1.18
C LYS A 256 -12.51 -36.63 0.23
N VAL A 257 -12.27 -35.59 1.00
CA VAL A 257 -12.80 -35.43 2.36
C VAL A 257 -13.99 -34.44 2.42
N GLY A 258 -14.57 -34.07 1.27
CA GLY A 258 -15.75 -33.22 1.17
C GLY A 258 -15.53 -31.75 1.55
N ILE A 259 -14.28 -31.28 1.57
CA ILE A 259 -13.96 -29.88 1.89
C ILE A 259 -13.88 -29.08 0.60
N SER A 260 -14.73 -28.04 0.50
CA SER A 260 -14.63 -27.03 -0.54
C SER A 260 -13.84 -25.83 -0.02
N ALA A 261 -12.68 -25.54 -0.63
CA ALA A 261 -11.84 -24.42 -0.24
C ALA A 261 -11.24 -23.73 -1.46
N GLN A 262 -11.04 -22.43 -1.35
CA GLN A 262 -10.28 -21.66 -2.30
C GLN A 262 -8.79 -21.74 -1.93
N ILE A 263 -7.98 -22.30 -2.83
CA ILE A 263 -6.53 -22.45 -2.64
C ILE A 263 -5.84 -21.42 -3.50
N MET A 264 -5.03 -20.56 -2.88
CA MET A 264 -4.24 -19.54 -3.56
C MET A 264 -2.76 -19.75 -3.27
N GLY A 265 -1.95 -19.78 -4.33
CA GLY A 265 -0.49 -19.76 -4.24
C GLY A 265 0.05 -18.37 -4.59
N ARG A 266 1.14 -17.95 -3.94
CA ARG A 266 1.81 -16.70 -4.27
C ARG A 266 3.32 -16.86 -4.26
N PRO A 267 4.05 -16.17 -5.16
CA PRO A 267 5.50 -16.13 -5.11
C PRO A 267 5.98 -15.37 -3.87
N LYS A 268 7.17 -15.71 -3.38
CA LYS A 268 7.85 -14.94 -2.34
C LYS A 268 8.32 -13.59 -2.89
N HIS A 269 8.22 -12.57 -2.05
CA HIS A 269 8.72 -11.23 -2.35
C HIS A 269 10.24 -11.17 -2.41
N LEU A 270 10.78 -10.26 -3.24
CA LEU A 270 12.21 -10.17 -3.54
C LEU A 270 13.04 -9.94 -2.27
N TYR A 271 12.62 -9.00 -1.41
CA TYR A 271 13.30 -8.74 -0.16
C TYR A 271 13.32 -9.95 0.79
N SER A 272 12.22 -10.69 0.86
CA SER A 272 12.13 -11.91 1.67
C SER A 272 13.09 -13.01 1.18
N ILE A 273 13.31 -13.11 -0.13
CA ILE A 273 14.28 -14.01 -0.73
C ILE A 273 15.69 -13.55 -0.35
N TYR A 274 16.01 -12.28 -0.61
CA TYR A 274 17.29 -11.67 -0.28
C TYR A 274 17.66 -11.84 1.19
N GLN A 275 16.74 -11.57 2.11
CA GLN A 275 16.96 -11.78 3.54
C GLN A 275 17.29 -13.23 3.89
N LYS A 276 16.59 -14.20 3.28
CA LYS A 276 16.88 -15.62 3.52
C LYS A 276 18.24 -16.03 2.98
N MET A 277 18.63 -15.57 1.79
CA MET A 277 19.96 -15.80 1.24
C MET A 277 21.04 -15.26 2.18
N THR A 278 20.89 -14.01 2.63
CA THR A 278 21.87 -13.34 3.47
C THR A 278 21.96 -13.96 4.88
N LYS A 279 20.81 -14.19 5.55
CA LYS A 279 20.77 -14.73 6.92
C LYS A 279 21.19 -16.20 7.02
N LYS A 280 20.90 -17.00 5.98
CA LYS A 280 21.19 -18.44 5.99
C LYS A 280 22.48 -18.80 5.26
N GLY A 281 23.12 -17.84 4.57
CA GLY A 281 24.30 -18.09 3.73
C GLY A 281 24.03 -19.07 2.59
N LYS A 282 22.78 -19.17 2.11
CA LYS A 282 22.32 -20.13 1.13
C LYS A 282 22.16 -19.50 -0.26
N GLY A 283 22.45 -20.29 -1.30
CA GLY A 283 22.19 -19.89 -2.67
C GLY A 283 20.69 -19.78 -2.98
N PHE A 284 20.36 -19.13 -4.09
CA PHE A 284 18.96 -18.94 -4.52
C PHE A 284 18.24 -20.29 -4.70
N SER A 285 18.88 -21.26 -5.37
CA SER A 285 18.34 -22.60 -5.63
C SER A 285 18.05 -23.44 -4.37
N GLU A 286 18.66 -23.07 -3.22
CA GLU A 286 18.40 -23.77 -1.95
C GLU A 286 17.27 -23.15 -1.14
N ILE A 287 16.82 -21.95 -1.53
CA ILE A 287 15.80 -21.17 -0.80
C ILE A 287 14.50 -21.14 -1.58
N TYR A 288 14.62 -21.28 -2.84
CA TYR A 288 13.61 -21.09 -3.86
C TYR A 288 13.51 -22.30 -4.75
#